data_d7d4fd2353a687826cd6e8d51e4a0129
#
_entry.id   d7d4fd2353a687826cd6e8d51e4a0129
#
_cell.length_a   1.000
_cell.length_b   1.000
_cell.length_c   1.000
_cell.angle_alpha   90.00
_cell.angle_beta   90.00
_cell.angle_gamma   90.00
#
_symmetry.space_group_name_H-M   'P 1'
#
loop_
_entity.id
_entity.type
_entity.pdbx_description
1 polymer ?
#
loop_
_entity_poly.entity_id
_entity_poly.type
_entity_poly.pdbx_seq_one_letter_code
_entity_poly.pdbx_strand_id
1 'polypeptide(L)'
;MARIVLTNASVTFASTDVSSYVSSVTLSSSLDVVDTTSFGNTARTRVAGLADNQVTIEFFQDFGSGLLESIVYPTIGTSAAMIIKPVAGSTTATNPSYSFNALVSEWQPLSGAVGELATASVTWPISGAITKATS
;
A
#
# COMPACT_ATOMS: atom_id res chain seq x y z
N MET A 1 17.68 18.33 5.44
CA MET A 1 17.13 17.32 4.52
C MET A 1 17.44 15.93 5.03
N ALA A 2 16.44 15.17 5.29
CA ALA A 2 16.61 13.80 5.81
C ALA A 2 16.29 12.78 4.73
N ARG A 3 17.32 12.06 4.28
CA ARG A 3 17.10 10.84 3.52
C ARG A 3 16.94 9.71 4.51
N ILE A 4 16.14 8.72 4.17
CA ILE A 4 15.78 7.64 5.08
C ILE A 4 16.05 6.29 4.43
N VAL A 5 16.58 5.38 5.23
CA VAL A 5 16.64 3.97 4.87
C VAL A 5 15.50 3.27 5.61
N LEU A 6 14.62 2.59 4.87
CA LEU A 6 13.45 1.96 5.48
C LEU A 6 13.86 0.70 6.22
N THR A 7 14.06 0.82 7.52
CA THR A 7 14.41 -0.31 8.39
C THR A 7 13.33 -0.64 9.41
N ASN A 8 12.44 0.33 9.68
CA ASN A 8 11.42 0.16 10.71
C ASN A 8 10.10 0.81 10.28
N ALA A 9 9.73 0.62 9.03
CA ALA A 9 8.45 1.12 8.52
C ALA A 9 7.30 0.41 9.22
N SER A 10 6.20 1.13 9.42
CA SER A 10 5.00 0.60 10.07
C SER A 10 3.92 0.37 9.04
N VAL A 11 3.35 -0.83 9.04
CA VAL A 11 2.21 -1.20 8.19
C VAL A 11 1.12 -1.74 9.09
N THR A 12 -0.04 -1.08 9.08
CA THR A 12 -1.21 -1.52 9.83
C THR A 12 -2.29 -1.96 8.85
N PHE A 13 -2.83 -3.14 9.04
CA PHE A 13 -3.88 -3.73 8.20
C PHE A 13 -5.10 -4.02 9.07
N ALA A 14 -6.24 -3.40 8.72
CA ALA A 14 -7.50 -3.58 9.45
C ALA A 14 -7.33 -3.42 10.96
N SER A 15 -6.60 -2.37 11.37
CA SER A 15 -6.30 -2.02 12.77
C SER A 15 -5.33 -2.98 13.47
N THR A 16 -4.68 -3.86 12.72
CA THR A 16 -3.68 -4.79 13.26
C THR A 16 -2.33 -4.49 12.65
N ASP A 17 -1.30 -4.37 13.49
CA ASP A 17 0.06 -4.12 13.04
C ASP A 17 0.63 -5.40 12.41
N VAL A 18 0.93 -5.34 11.12
CA VAL A 18 1.50 -6.45 10.37
C VAL A 18 2.94 -6.17 9.93
N SER A 19 3.56 -5.14 10.49
CA SER A 19 4.89 -4.70 10.05
C SER A 19 5.95 -5.79 10.12
N SER A 20 5.86 -6.68 11.09
CA SER A 20 6.85 -7.76 11.27
C SER A 20 6.79 -8.81 10.16
N TYR A 21 5.73 -8.83 9.36
CA TYR A 21 5.59 -9.78 8.25
C TYR A 21 5.97 -9.15 6.91
N VAL A 22 6.20 -7.85 6.86
CA VAL A 22 6.41 -7.12 5.60
C VAL A 22 7.88 -7.02 5.30
N SER A 23 8.29 -7.49 4.12
CA SER A 23 9.67 -7.33 3.63
C SER A 23 9.80 -6.13 2.70
N SER A 24 8.72 -5.76 2.03
CA SER A 24 8.74 -4.65 1.07
C SER A 24 7.34 -4.05 0.95
N VAL A 25 7.27 -2.73 0.86
CA VAL A 25 6.01 -2.02 0.65
C VAL A 25 6.23 -0.88 -0.32
N THR A 26 5.32 -0.74 -1.28
CA THR A 26 5.33 0.36 -2.24
C THR A 26 3.92 0.92 -2.33
N LEU A 27 3.79 2.20 -2.03
CA LEU A 27 2.53 2.92 -2.14
C LEU A 27 2.65 3.89 -3.32
N SER A 28 1.75 3.76 -4.28
CA SER A 28 1.80 4.59 -5.48
C SER A 28 0.46 5.27 -5.73
N SER A 29 0.55 6.47 -6.29
CA SER A 29 -0.62 7.24 -6.70
C SER A 29 -0.33 7.82 -8.07
N SER A 30 -1.23 7.58 -9.00
CA SER A 30 -1.14 8.13 -10.35
C SER A 30 -2.47 8.76 -10.73
N LEU A 31 -2.41 9.69 -11.66
CA LEU A 31 -3.57 10.40 -12.14
C LEU A 31 -3.71 10.17 -13.63
N ASP A 32 -4.95 10.00 -14.09
CA ASP A 32 -5.20 9.98 -15.52
C ASP A 32 -4.85 11.34 -16.11
N VAL A 33 -4.27 11.32 -17.30
CA VAL A 33 -3.95 12.54 -18.03
C VAL A 33 -5.00 12.72 -19.12
N VAL A 34 -5.72 13.84 -19.06
CA VAL A 34 -6.76 14.16 -20.03
C VAL A 34 -6.22 15.25 -20.93
N ASP A 35 -6.20 15.00 -22.24
CA ASP A 35 -5.72 15.93 -23.25
C ASP A 35 -6.79 17.00 -23.50
N THR A 36 -6.43 18.25 -23.33
CA THR A 36 -7.31 19.41 -23.53
C THR A 36 -6.85 20.30 -24.68
N THR A 37 -5.91 19.81 -25.49
CA THR A 37 -5.37 20.58 -26.61
C THR A 37 -6.47 20.93 -27.60
N SER A 38 -6.52 22.20 -28.01
CA SER A 38 -7.51 22.68 -28.94
C SER A 38 -6.83 23.34 -30.14
N PHE A 39 -7.63 23.70 -31.13
CA PHE A 39 -7.12 24.40 -32.31
C PHE A 39 -6.46 25.73 -31.91
N GLY A 40 -5.36 26.04 -32.55
CA GLY A 40 -4.59 27.26 -32.27
C GLY A 40 -3.45 27.04 -31.27
N ASN A 41 -3.46 25.92 -30.56
CA ASN A 41 -2.37 25.59 -29.66
C ASN A 41 -1.20 24.99 -30.42
N THR A 42 0.00 25.41 -30.09
CA THR A 42 1.24 24.87 -30.69
C THR A 42 1.90 23.82 -29.79
N ALA A 43 1.40 23.67 -28.56
CA ALA A 43 1.84 22.65 -27.61
C ALA A 43 0.62 21.95 -27.04
N ARG A 44 0.81 20.72 -26.57
CA ARG A 44 -0.28 19.98 -25.95
C ARG A 44 -0.56 20.51 -24.57
N THR A 45 -1.85 20.62 -24.26
CA THR A 45 -2.31 20.99 -22.92
C THR A 45 -3.05 19.80 -22.29
N ARG A 46 -2.87 19.61 -20.99
CA ARG A 46 -3.41 18.47 -20.29
C ARG A 46 -3.90 18.88 -18.91
N VAL A 47 -4.89 18.13 -18.41
CA VAL A 47 -5.35 18.25 -17.02
C VAL A 47 -5.35 16.87 -16.39
N ALA A 48 -5.29 16.85 -15.07
CA ALA A 48 -5.35 15.60 -14.32
C ALA A 48 -6.80 15.12 -14.25
N GLY A 49 -7.00 13.84 -14.48
CA GLY A 49 -8.29 13.18 -14.32
C GLY A 49 -8.39 12.49 -12.97
N LEU A 50 -8.97 11.29 -12.95
CA LEU A 50 -9.16 10.54 -11.72
C LEU A 50 -7.84 9.94 -11.24
N ALA A 51 -7.68 9.87 -9.93
CA ALA A 51 -6.53 9.21 -9.32
C ALA A 51 -6.73 7.70 -9.33
N ASP A 52 -5.66 6.98 -9.63
CA ASP A 52 -5.60 5.52 -9.55
C ASP A 52 -4.47 5.17 -8.59
N ASN A 53 -4.84 4.70 -7.42
CA ASN A 53 -3.90 4.45 -6.34
C ASN A 53 -3.78 2.95 -6.10
N GLN A 54 -2.59 2.50 -5.74
CA GLN A 54 -2.39 1.09 -5.42
C GLN A 54 -1.27 0.92 -4.40
N VAL A 55 -1.29 -0.22 -3.73
CA VAL A 55 -0.25 -0.61 -2.79
C VAL A 55 0.26 -2.00 -3.16
N THR A 56 1.57 -2.15 -3.21
CA THR A 56 2.24 -3.43 -3.44
C THR A 56 3.00 -3.81 -2.19
N ILE A 57 2.75 -5.00 -1.66
CA ILE A 57 3.36 -5.46 -0.42
C ILE A 57 3.87 -6.87 -0.61
N GLU A 58 5.07 -7.13 -0.12
CA GLU A 58 5.60 -8.49 0.00
C GLU A 58 5.61 -8.88 1.47
N PHE A 59 4.92 -9.97 1.78
CA PHE A 59 4.84 -10.52 3.13
C PHE A 59 5.66 -11.79 3.25
N PHE A 60 6.15 -12.05 4.45
CA PHE A 60 6.55 -13.40 4.86
C PHE A 60 5.32 -14.07 5.46
N GLN A 61 4.93 -15.21 4.91
CA GLN A 61 3.70 -15.89 5.32
C GLN A 61 3.83 -16.49 6.72
N ASP A 62 2.75 -16.43 7.48
CA ASP A 62 2.67 -17.01 8.80
C ASP A 62 1.27 -17.60 9.01
N PHE A 63 1.21 -18.90 9.21
CA PHE A 63 -0.05 -19.63 9.36
C PHE A 63 -0.49 -19.82 10.83
N GLY A 64 0.24 -19.24 11.78
CA GLY A 64 -0.13 -19.35 13.19
C GLY A 64 -1.50 -18.76 13.47
N SER A 65 -2.12 -19.21 14.55
CA SER A 65 -3.41 -18.72 14.98
C SER A 65 -3.31 -17.23 15.34
N GLY A 66 -4.20 -16.40 14.76
CA GLY A 66 -4.20 -14.96 14.96
C GLY A 66 -3.07 -14.22 14.26
N LEU A 67 -2.27 -14.91 13.42
CA LEU A 67 -1.17 -14.31 12.69
C LEU A 67 -1.59 -13.93 11.26
N LEU A 68 -0.64 -13.69 10.38
CA LEU A 68 -0.90 -13.02 9.10
C LEU A 68 -2.02 -13.66 8.28
N GLU A 69 -1.97 -14.98 8.07
CA GLU A 69 -2.99 -15.67 7.26
C GLU A 69 -4.38 -15.51 7.88
N SER A 70 -4.48 -15.60 9.19
CA SER A 70 -5.76 -15.44 9.90
C SER A 70 -6.32 -14.03 9.80
N ILE A 71 -5.46 -13.05 9.58
CA ILE A 71 -5.87 -11.65 9.46
C ILE A 71 -6.34 -11.33 8.04
N VAL A 72 -5.61 -11.80 7.03
CA VAL A 72 -5.82 -11.38 5.64
C VAL A 72 -6.85 -12.24 4.92
N TYR A 73 -6.81 -13.55 5.09
CA TYR A 73 -7.65 -14.46 4.31
C TYR A 73 -9.15 -14.14 4.41
N PRO A 74 -9.71 -13.85 5.60
CA PRO A 74 -11.14 -13.54 5.71
C PRO A 74 -11.55 -12.24 5.04
N THR A 75 -10.60 -11.38 4.68
CA THR A 75 -10.90 -10.07 4.07
C THR A 75 -10.87 -10.10 2.54
N ILE A 76 -10.55 -11.24 1.93
CA ILE A 76 -10.51 -11.33 0.46
C ILE A 76 -11.87 -10.93 -0.12
N GLY A 77 -11.84 -10.01 -1.06
CA GLY A 77 -13.04 -9.48 -1.70
C GLY A 77 -13.65 -8.28 -0.99
N THR A 78 -13.06 -7.82 0.10
CA THR A 78 -13.54 -6.65 0.83
C THR A 78 -12.48 -5.55 0.84
N SER A 79 -12.89 -4.34 1.24
CA SER A 79 -11.96 -3.24 1.46
C SER A 79 -11.50 -3.24 2.91
N ALA A 80 -10.20 -3.09 3.12
CA ALA A 80 -9.61 -3.03 4.45
C ALA A 80 -8.90 -1.70 4.63
N ALA A 81 -9.07 -1.08 5.79
CA ALA A 81 -8.36 0.15 6.12
C ALA A 81 -6.89 -0.17 6.41
N MET A 82 -6.00 0.61 5.82
CA MET A 82 -4.56 0.46 6.02
C MET A 82 -3.92 1.79 6.36
N ILE A 83 -2.84 1.72 7.13
CA ILE A 83 -2.03 2.88 7.47
C ILE A 83 -0.57 2.48 7.32
N ILE A 84 0.20 3.31 6.60
CA ILE A 84 1.63 3.07 6.37
C ILE A 84 2.40 4.30 6.84
N LYS A 85 3.47 4.06 7.61
CA LYS A 85 4.39 5.12 8.05
C LYS A 85 5.83 4.74 7.72
N PRO A 86 6.70 5.71 7.37
CA PRO A 86 8.09 5.41 7.10
C PRO A 86 8.85 4.85 8.32
N VAL A 87 8.47 5.27 9.53
CA VAL A 87 9.07 4.82 10.77
C VAL A 87 7.96 4.56 11.78
N ALA A 88 8.06 3.45 12.51
CA ALA A 88 7.12 3.15 13.58
C ALA A 88 7.22 4.23 14.65
N GLY A 89 6.08 4.64 15.19
CA GLY A 89 6.02 5.68 16.20
C GLY A 89 4.95 6.71 15.89
N SER A 90 5.03 7.84 16.55
CA SER A 90 4.03 8.89 16.40
C SER A 90 4.13 9.57 15.05
N THR A 91 2.97 9.95 14.51
CA THR A 91 2.89 10.71 13.27
C THR A 91 3.39 12.13 13.49
N THR A 92 4.33 12.57 12.66
CA THR A 92 4.87 13.93 12.70
C THR A 92 5.08 14.44 11.27
N ALA A 93 5.51 15.70 11.14
CA ALA A 93 5.78 16.27 9.81
C ALA A 93 6.86 15.51 9.05
N THR A 94 7.81 14.91 9.77
CA THR A 94 8.88 14.10 9.16
C THR A 94 8.60 12.61 9.17
N ASN A 95 7.51 12.19 9.79
CA ASN A 95 7.04 10.81 9.81
C ASN A 95 5.53 10.78 9.51
N PRO A 96 5.15 11.11 8.26
CA PRO A 96 3.73 11.17 7.92
C PRO A 96 3.10 9.79 7.89
N SER A 97 1.81 9.73 8.16
CA SER A 97 1.03 8.51 7.97
C SER A 97 0.19 8.63 6.72
N TYR A 98 0.10 7.53 5.98
CA TYR A 98 -0.72 7.42 4.78
C TYR A 98 -1.84 6.44 5.07
N SER A 99 -3.08 6.93 5.06
CA SER A 99 -4.27 6.14 5.36
C SER A 99 -5.09 5.95 4.09
N PHE A 100 -5.58 4.74 3.88
CA PHE A 100 -6.37 4.42 2.69
C PHE A 100 -7.17 3.14 2.92
N ASN A 101 -8.10 2.87 2.00
CA ASN A 101 -8.83 1.61 1.96
C ASN A 101 -8.34 0.79 0.80
N ALA A 102 -7.72 -0.34 1.07
CA ALA A 102 -7.24 -1.26 0.04
C ALA A 102 -8.31 -2.31 -0.24
N LEU A 103 -8.61 -2.53 -1.53
CA LEU A 103 -9.46 -3.63 -1.93
C LEU A 103 -8.62 -4.90 -1.97
N VAL A 104 -8.93 -5.85 -1.10
CA VAL A 104 -8.19 -7.11 -1.05
C VAL A 104 -8.67 -7.98 -2.21
N SER A 105 -8.09 -7.75 -3.39
CA SER A 105 -8.51 -8.36 -4.64
C SER A 105 -7.77 -9.66 -4.93
N GLU A 106 -6.65 -9.89 -4.24
CA GLU A 106 -5.83 -11.10 -4.43
C GLU A 106 -5.08 -11.43 -3.16
N TRP A 107 -4.77 -12.69 -3.00
CA TRP A 107 -3.95 -13.18 -1.90
C TRP A 107 -3.29 -14.49 -2.32
N GLN A 108 -2.00 -14.61 -2.06
CA GLN A 108 -1.23 -15.80 -2.35
C GLN A 108 -0.92 -16.51 -1.03
N PRO A 109 -1.83 -17.35 -0.53
CA PRO A 109 -1.61 -17.96 0.78
C PRO A 109 -0.42 -18.92 0.81
N LEU A 110 -0.01 -19.42 -0.36
CA LEU A 110 1.07 -20.37 -0.44
C LEU A 110 1.93 -20.07 -1.67
N SER A 111 3.16 -19.67 -1.46
CA SER A 111 4.11 -19.39 -2.52
C SER A 111 5.52 -19.67 -2.02
N GLY A 112 6.26 -20.50 -2.75
CA GLY A 112 7.62 -20.84 -2.39
C GLY A 112 8.00 -22.20 -2.97
N ALA A 113 9.29 -22.51 -2.91
CA ALA A 113 9.83 -23.78 -3.36
C ALA A 113 10.48 -24.50 -2.18
N VAL A 114 10.90 -25.74 -2.41
CA VAL A 114 11.57 -26.53 -1.37
C VAL A 114 12.82 -25.78 -0.90
N GLY A 115 12.93 -25.57 0.40
CA GLY A 115 14.04 -24.87 1.00
C GLY A 115 13.92 -23.36 1.02
N GLU A 116 12.82 -22.81 0.51
CA GLU A 116 12.56 -21.37 0.51
C GLU A 116 11.56 -20.97 1.60
N LEU A 117 11.69 -19.74 2.07
CA LEU A 117 10.73 -19.15 2.99
C LEU A 117 9.42 -18.87 2.24
N ALA A 118 8.30 -19.26 2.81
CA ALA A 118 6.99 -18.95 2.22
C ALA A 118 6.74 -17.45 2.23
N THR A 119 6.32 -16.91 1.09
CA THR A 119 6.05 -15.50 0.92
C THR A 119 4.66 -15.28 0.33
N ALA A 120 4.16 -14.06 0.46
CA ALA A 120 2.93 -13.63 -0.21
C ALA A 120 3.17 -12.25 -0.80
N SER A 121 3.09 -12.15 -2.11
CA SER A 121 3.26 -10.87 -2.82
C SER A 121 1.91 -10.43 -3.35
N VAL A 122 1.49 -9.21 -3.03
CA VAL A 122 0.18 -8.72 -3.42
C VAL A 122 0.30 -7.30 -3.96
N THR A 123 -0.56 -7.00 -4.94
CA THR A 123 -0.82 -5.63 -5.39
C THR A 123 -2.32 -5.40 -5.27
N TRP A 124 -2.70 -4.51 -4.37
CA TRP A 124 -4.10 -4.21 -4.11
C TRP A 124 -4.44 -2.83 -4.64
N PRO A 125 -5.50 -2.70 -5.45
CA PRO A 125 -6.00 -1.38 -5.80
C PRO A 125 -6.60 -0.70 -4.56
N ILE A 126 -6.44 0.61 -4.50
CA ILE A 126 -6.97 1.40 -3.39
C ILE A 126 -8.31 1.97 -3.83
N SER A 127 -9.32 1.80 -2.98
CA SER A 127 -10.64 2.37 -3.22
C SER A 127 -10.70 3.75 -2.61
N GLY A 128 -10.70 4.78 -3.44
CA GLY A 128 -10.74 6.16 -3.01
C GLY A 128 -9.36 6.81 -2.90
N ALA A 129 -9.28 7.83 -2.08
CA ALA A 129 -8.07 8.64 -1.95
C ALA A 129 -7.15 8.13 -0.85
N ILE A 130 -5.87 8.48 -0.98
CA ILE A 130 -4.89 8.30 0.08
C ILE A 130 -4.85 9.58 0.90
N THR A 131 -5.02 9.46 2.21
CA THR A 131 -4.97 10.59 3.13
C THR A 131 -3.62 10.64 3.81
N LYS A 132 -2.91 11.74 3.63
CA LYS A 132 -1.62 11.97 4.30
C LYS A 132 -1.87 12.80 5.56
N ALA A 133 -1.39 12.29 6.68
CA ALA A 133 -1.44 13.01 7.96
C ALA A 133 -0.03 13.30 8.45
N THR A 134 0.17 14.47 9.05
CA THR A 134 1.47 14.89 9.59
C THR A 134 1.42 15.18 11.09
N SER A 135 0.30 14.86 11.71
CA SER A 135 0.15 14.99 13.15
C SER A 135 -0.99 14.12 13.66
#